data_401b5fb0cf56fd0956c3f07559c507f3
#
_entry.id   401b5fb0cf56fd0956c3f07559c507f3
#
_cell.length_a   1.000
_cell.length_b   1.000
_cell.length_c   1.000
_cell.angle_alpha   90.00
_cell.angle_beta   90.00
_cell.angle_gamma   90.00
#
_symmetry.space_group_name_H-M   'P 1'
#
loop_
_entity.id
_entity.type
_entity.pdbx_description
1 polymer ?
#
loop_
_entity_poly.entity_id
_entity_poly.type
_entity_poly.pdbx_seq_one_letter_code
_entity_poly.pdbx_strand_id
1 'polypeptide(L)'
;MDDGAGNVSFYARSRDYHEYCEGLFARLIPALEERFGERFLGFADKSPIQENIAASMAGLGVLGDNFMLISEKYGSFVFVAEILSTAEPETLGFSGGTPEPSYCPHCGACRRACPMVSEGMECLSAVTQKKGALSAEEEAYLKRYGYAWGCDICQLACPLTKAAMAAGAQTPIAFFHEDRIPVLTEDRLSRMDETEFRRRAFSWRGREPLLRNLKLLEK
;
A
#
# COMPACT_ATOMS: atom_id res chain seq x y z
N MET A 1 -15.43 -0.15 -7.36
CA MET A 1 -13.98 -0.45 -7.37
C MET A 1 -13.66 -1.05 -8.73
N ASP A 2 -12.49 -0.76 -9.33
CA ASP A 2 -11.99 -1.51 -10.48
C ASP A 2 -12.04 -3.01 -10.18
N ASP A 3 -12.33 -3.81 -11.19
CA ASP A 3 -12.40 -5.28 -11.12
C ASP A 3 -11.04 -5.98 -10.91
N GLY A 4 -10.01 -5.22 -10.56
CA GLY A 4 -8.64 -5.70 -10.42
C GLY A 4 -7.84 -5.72 -11.73
N ALA A 5 -8.46 -5.44 -12.87
CA ALA A 5 -7.77 -5.36 -14.15
C ALA A 5 -6.73 -4.23 -14.14
N GLY A 6 -5.56 -4.50 -14.72
CA GLY A 6 -4.47 -3.53 -14.83
C GLY A 6 -3.11 -4.14 -14.49
N ASN A 7 -2.07 -3.41 -14.86
CA ASN A 7 -0.68 -3.81 -14.61
C ASN A 7 0.00 -2.96 -13.52
N VAL A 8 -0.76 -2.09 -12.85
CA VAL A 8 -0.32 -1.30 -11.71
C VAL A 8 -1.11 -1.72 -10.47
N SER A 9 -0.40 -2.03 -9.38
CA SER A 9 -1.03 -2.35 -8.09
C SER A 9 -1.93 -1.21 -7.61
N PHE A 10 -3.03 -1.54 -6.92
CA PHE A 10 -4.05 -0.58 -6.48
C PHE A 10 -3.47 0.64 -5.75
N TYR A 11 -2.49 0.43 -4.87
CA TYR A 11 -1.89 1.52 -4.10
C TYR A 11 -1.20 2.59 -4.97
N ALA A 12 -0.73 2.22 -6.16
CA ALA A 12 0.03 3.09 -7.04
C ALA A 12 -0.78 3.64 -8.24
N ARG A 13 -2.08 3.32 -8.32
CA ARG A 13 -2.94 3.76 -9.44
C ARG A 13 -3.29 5.24 -9.40
N SER A 14 -3.43 5.84 -8.21
CA SER A 14 -3.68 7.26 -8.02
C SER A 14 -2.38 8.07 -7.89
N ARG A 15 -2.52 9.32 -7.47
CA ARG A 15 -1.39 10.12 -7.01
C ARG A 15 -0.78 9.50 -5.77
N ASP A 16 0.45 9.90 -5.43
CA ASP A 16 1.17 9.40 -4.28
C ASP A 16 0.42 9.73 -2.97
N TYR A 17 0.07 8.69 -2.21
CA TYR A 17 -0.64 8.83 -0.93
C TYR A 17 0.14 9.63 0.11
N HIS A 18 1.47 9.71 0.00
CA HIS A 18 2.28 10.58 0.85
C HIS A 18 1.84 12.05 0.72
N GLU A 19 1.52 12.53 -0.50
CA GLU A 19 1.00 13.89 -0.72
C GLU A 19 -0.27 14.15 0.10
N TYR A 20 -1.16 13.16 0.16
CA TYR A 20 -2.37 13.25 0.97
C TYR A 20 -2.07 13.23 2.47
N CYS A 21 -1.22 12.32 2.92
CA CYS A 21 -0.83 12.19 4.33
C CYS A 21 -0.11 13.44 4.84
N GLU A 22 0.83 13.99 4.06
CA GLU A 22 1.51 15.24 4.38
C GLU A 22 0.52 16.41 4.55
N GLY A 23 -0.45 16.54 3.64
CA GLY A 23 -1.52 17.54 3.76
C GLY A 23 -2.42 17.32 4.97
N LEU A 24 -2.64 16.08 5.39
CA LEU A 24 -3.38 15.73 6.60
C LEU A 24 -2.58 16.10 7.85
N PHE A 25 -1.30 15.74 7.92
CA PHE A 25 -0.41 16.05 9.03
C PHE A 25 -0.23 17.57 9.21
N ALA A 26 -0.07 18.32 8.12
CA ALA A 26 0.05 19.77 8.15
C ALA A 26 -1.16 20.47 8.81
N ARG A 27 -2.34 19.83 8.80
CA ARG A 27 -3.55 20.35 9.45
C ARG A 27 -3.73 19.82 10.86
N LEU A 28 -3.46 18.53 11.07
CA LEU A 28 -3.75 17.87 12.35
C LEU A 28 -2.69 18.17 13.42
N ILE A 29 -1.40 18.15 13.06
CA ILE A 29 -0.31 18.27 14.03
C ILE A 29 -0.36 19.61 14.79
N PRO A 30 -0.47 20.78 14.12
CA PRO A 30 -0.56 22.04 14.86
C PRO A 30 -1.76 22.09 15.82
N ALA A 31 -2.90 21.54 15.43
CA ALA A 31 -4.09 21.50 16.29
C ALA A 31 -3.93 20.57 17.50
N LEU A 32 -3.22 19.45 17.31
CA LEU A 32 -2.89 18.54 18.40
C LEU A 32 -1.90 19.17 19.38
N GLU A 33 -0.85 19.81 18.87
CA GLU A 33 0.15 20.50 19.69
C GLU A 33 -0.46 21.66 20.47
N GLU A 34 -1.34 22.46 19.85
CA GLU A 34 -2.09 23.52 20.54
C GLU A 34 -3.00 22.96 21.64
N ARG A 35 -3.67 21.84 21.37
CA ARG A 35 -4.62 21.25 22.33
C ARG A 35 -3.96 20.60 23.52
N PHE A 36 -2.84 19.90 23.32
CA PHE A 36 -2.23 19.04 24.32
C PHE A 36 -0.96 19.62 24.93
N GLY A 37 -0.33 20.63 24.29
CA GLY A 37 0.95 21.22 24.74
C GLY A 37 2.15 20.28 24.54
N GLU A 38 2.01 19.22 23.74
CA GLU A 38 2.98 18.17 23.52
C GLU A 38 3.42 18.13 22.05
N ARG A 39 4.49 17.41 21.75
CA ARG A 39 4.98 17.27 20.37
C ARG A 39 4.32 16.10 19.66
N PHE A 40 4.05 16.30 18.36
CA PHE A 40 3.46 15.29 17.49
C PHE A 40 4.25 15.18 16.17
N LEU A 41 4.46 13.95 15.68
CA LEU A 41 5.14 13.67 14.42
C LEU A 41 4.32 12.67 13.61
N GLY A 42 4.00 13.02 12.36
CA GLY A 42 3.26 12.16 11.43
C GLY A 42 4.19 11.31 10.56
N PHE A 43 3.79 10.07 10.33
CA PHE A 43 4.48 9.13 9.45
C PHE A 43 3.48 8.43 8.53
N ALA A 44 3.91 8.19 7.31
CA ALA A 44 3.31 7.26 6.37
C ALA A 44 4.48 6.56 5.70
N ASP A 45 4.62 5.25 5.89
CA ASP A 45 5.87 4.52 5.66
C ASP A 45 7.04 5.08 6.52
N LYS A 46 8.18 4.48 6.47
CA LYS A 46 9.43 4.93 7.15
C LYS A 46 9.27 5.30 8.63
N SER A 47 8.25 4.79 9.27
CA SER A 47 8.01 4.93 10.69
C SER A 47 9.04 4.15 11.51
N PRO A 48 9.35 4.58 12.75
CA PRO A 48 10.15 3.79 13.67
C PRO A 48 9.42 2.57 14.25
N ILE A 49 8.11 2.43 13.98
CA ILE A 49 7.27 1.32 14.42
C ILE A 49 6.75 0.52 13.22
N GLN A 50 6.25 -0.69 13.46
CA GLN A 50 5.60 -1.51 12.43
C GLN A 50 4.13 -1.07 12.30
N GLU A 51 3.83 -0.23 11.32
CA GLU A 51 2.55 0.44 11.11
C GLU A 51 1.37 -0.53 11.10
N ASN A 52 1.46 -1.65 10.38
CA ASN A 52 0.37 -2.64 10.30
C ASN A 52 0.06 -3.31 11.64
N ILE A 53 1.09 -3.56 12.46
CA ILE A 53 0.93 -4.10 13.81
C ILE A 53 0.28 -3.05 14.70
N ALA A 54 0.80 -1.82 14.71
CA ALA A 54 0.25 -0.71 15.48
C ALA A 54 -1.21 -0.43 15.13
N ALA A 55 -1.55 -0.43 13.84
CA ALA A 55 -2.92 -0.25 13.38
C ALA A 55 -3.85 -1.39 13.82
N SER A 56 -3.36 -2.65 13.83
CA SER A 56 -4.13 -3.78 14.38
C SER A 56 -4.34 -3.66 15.89
N MET A 57 -3.30 -3.25 16.64
CA MET A 57 -3.40 -2.97 18.08
C MET A 57 -4.39 -1.82 18.37
N ALA A 58 -4.46 -0.83 17.48
CA ALA A 58 -5.43 0.26 17.56
C ALA A 58 -6.87 -0.16 17.17
N GLY A 59 -7.11 -1.42 16.82
CA GLY A 59 -8.43 -1.93 16.46
C GLY A 59 -8.92 -1.53 15.05
N LEU A 60 -8.03 -1.07 14.16
CA LEU A 60 -8.38 -0.66 12.81
C LEU A 60 -8.60 -1.84 11.84
N GLY A 61 -8.22 -3.03 12.26
CA GLY A 61 -8.35 -4.25 11.48
C GLY A 61 -7.55 -5.41 12.07
N VAL A 62 -7.46 -6.49 11.33
CA VAL A 62 -6.65 -7.67 11.68
C VAL A 62 -5.37 -7.73 10.87
N LEU A 63 -4.29 -8.24 11.44
CA LEU A 63 -3.03 -8.48 10.74
C LEU A 63 -3.14 -9.79 9.93
N GLY A 64 -2.98 -9.68 8.63
CA GLY A 64 -3.02 -10.82 7.70
C GLY A 64 -1.72 -11.63 7.67
N ASP A 65 -1.80 -12.91 7.29
CA ASP A 65 -0.62 -13.75 7.01
C ASP A 65 0.26 -13.21 5.87
N ASN A 66 -0.25 -12.27 5.09
CA ASN A 66 0.46 -11.51 4.05
C ASN A 66 1.03 -10.18 4.54
N PHE A 67 1.06 -9.97 5.86
CA PHE A 67 1.53 -8.74 6.53
C PHE A 67 0.74 -7.46 6.20
N MET A 68 -0.44 -7.57 5.57
CA MET A 68 -1.33 -6.43 5.34
C MET A 68 -2.28 -6.25 6.51
N LEU A 69 -2.58 -5.00 6.87
CA LEU A 69 -3.74 -4.69 7.69
C LEU A 69 -5.01 -4.98 6.87
N ILE A 70 -5.95 -5.70 7.43
CA ILE A 70 -7.23 -6.04 6.80
C ILE A 70 -8.34 -5.39 7.60
N SER A 71 -8.84 -4.26 7.12
CA SER A 71 -10.00 -3.57 7.66
C SER A 71 -11.29 -4.32 7.34
N GLU A 72 -12.23 -4.38 8.28
CA GLU A 72 -13.54 -4.99 8.05
C GLU A 72 -14.28 -4.33 6.87
N LYS A 73 -14.23 -3.00 6.79
CA LYS A 73 -14.96 -2.22 5.78
C LYS A 73 -14.28 -2.19 4.42
N TYR A 74 -12.94 -2.10 4.39
CA TYR A 74 -12.19 -1.81 3.15
C TYR A 74 -11.26 -2.95 2.70
N GLY A 75 -11.23 -4.06 3.45
CA GLY A 75 -10.27 -5.13 3.19
C GLY A 75 -8.83 -4.64 3.41
N SER A 76 -7.89 -5.16 2.63
CA SER A 76 -6.47 -4.78 2.75
C SER A 76 -6.06 -3.61 1.85
N PHE A 77 -6.98 -3.01 1.08
CA PHE A 77 -6.69 -1.84 0.25
C PHE A 77 -6.86 -0.54 1.06
N VAL A 78 -6.04 -0.40 2.09
CA VAL A 78 -5.98 0.76 2.98
C VAL A 78 -4.54 1.28 3.04
N PHE A 79 -4.39 2.58 3.18
CA PHE A 79 -3.13 3.19 3.59
C PHE A 79 -3.15 3.36 5.10
N VAL A 80 -2.03 3.08 5.73
CA VAL A 80 -1.83 3.31 7.17
C VAL A 80 -0.96 4.55 7.31
N ALA A 81 -1.34 5.40 8.23
CA ALA A 81 -0.54 6.55 8.65
C ALA A 81 -0.71 6.71 10.15
N GLU A 82 0.33 7.09 10.84
CA GLU A 82 0.32 7.28 12.29
C GLU A 82 0.88 8.64 12.70
N ILE A 83 0.49 9.06 13.89
CA ILE A 83 1.02 10.24 14.55
C ILE A 83 1.59 9.78 15.89
N LEU A 84 2.89 9.89 16.06
CA LEU A 84 3.58 9.64 17.32
C LEU A 84 3.60 10.92 18.17
N SER A 85 3.52 10.78 19.48
CA SER A 85 3.49 11.89 20.42
C SER A 85 4.41 11.65 21.61
N THR A 86 4.85 12.75 22.23
CA THR A 86 5.51 12.75 23.55
C THR A 86 4.50 12.78 24.71
N ALA A 87 3.21 12.93 24.41
CA ALA A 87 2.16 12.95 25.41
C ALA A 87 2.02 11.59 26.10
N GLU A 88 1.80 11.62 27.41
CA GLU A 88 1.42 10.42 28.15
C GLU A 88 0.08 9.88 27.64
N PRO A 89 -0.11 8.55 27.58
CA PRO A 89 -1.32 7.94 27.03
C PRO A 89 -2.62 8.46 27.68
N GLU A 90 -2.60 8.69 28.99
CA GLU A 90 -3.73 9.21 29.74
C GLU A 90 -4.14 10.62 29.31
N THR A 91 -3.16 11.45 28.93
CA THR A 91 -3.40 12.81 28.38
C THR A 91 -4.15 12.75 27.06
N LEU A 92 -3.91 11.69 26.27
CA LEU A 92 -4.61 11.43 25.02
C LEU A 92 -5.94 10.69 25.22
N GLY A 93 -6.33 10.43 26.47
CA GLY A 93 -7.57 9.75 26.83
C GLY A 93 -7.48 8.23 26.80
N PHE A 94 -6.28 7.66 26.73
CA PHE A 94 -6.08 6.21 26.79
C PHE A 94 -5.80 5.79 28.24
N SER A 95 -6.64 4.90 28.77
CA SER A 95 -6.55 4.39 30.16
C SER A 95 -6.49 2.86 30.24
N GLY A 96 -6.29 2.19 29.12
CA GLY A 96 -6.21 0.73 29.03
C GLY A 96 -4.81 0.17 29.26
N GLY A 97 -4.70 -1.16 29.32
CA GLY A 97 -3.43 -1.86 29.22
C GLY A 97 -2.87 -1.82 27.79
N THR A 98 -1.66 -2.34 27.58
CA THR A 98 -1.09 -2.47 26.23
C THR A 98 -1.99 -3.36 25.37
N PRO A 99 -2.56 -2.85 24.26
CA PRO A 99 -3.40 -3.67 23.42
C PRO A 99 -2.56 -4.72 22.67
N GLU A 100 -3.18 -5.86 22.39
CA GLU A 100 -2.56 -6.91 21.58
C GLU A 100 -3.06 -6.82 20.15
N PRO A 101 -2.23 -7.16 19.14
CA PRO A 101 -2.68 -7.18 17.75
C PRO A 101 -3.70 -8.30 17.52
N SER A 102 -4.71 -8.00 16.71
CA SER A 102 -5.66 -9.00 16.23
C SER A 102 -5.16 -9.61 14.92
N TYR A 103 -5.39 -10.91 14.72
CA TYR A 103 -4.90 -11.65 13.56
C TYR A 103 -6.06 -12.16 12.69
N CYS A 104 -5.79 -12.36 11.40
CA CYS A 104 -6.73 -12.98 10.49
C CYS A 104 -6.97 -14.48 10.84
N PRO A 105 -8.02 -15.13 10.31
CA PRO A 105 -8.34 -16.54 10.63
C PRO A 105 -7.37 -17.57 10.02
N HIS A 106 -6.20 -17.17 9.54
CA HIS A 106 -5.12 -18.03 9.03
C HIS A 106 -5.57 -19.06 7.97
N CYS A 107 -6.49 -18.67 7.07
CA CYS A 107 -7.03 -19.55 6.04
C CYS A 107 -6.01 -19.96 4.95
N GLY A 108 -4.84 -19.28 4.88
CA GLY A 108 -3.76 -19.55 3.96
C GLY A 108 -4.02 -19.18 2.49
N ALA A 109 -5.15 -18.58 2.15
CA ALA A 109 -5.50 -18.24 0.76
C ALA A 109 -4.48 -17.32 0.09
N CYS A 110 -3.98 -16.31 0.81
CA CYS A 110 -2.96 -15.39 0.33
C CYS A 110 -1.63 -16.10 0.02
N ARG A 111 -1.23 -17.06 0.87
CA ARG A 111 0.00 -17.84 0.69
C ARG A 111 -0.09 -18.79 -0.50
N ARG A 112 -1.23 -19.50 -0.64
CA ARG A 112 -1.46 -20.40 -1.79
C ARG A 112 -1.55 -19.66 -3.12
N ALA A 113 -2.05 -18.43 -3.13
CA ALA A 113 -2.17 -17.63 -4.36
C ALA A 113 -0.85 -16.94 -4.72
N CYS A 114 0.05 -16.71 -3.77
CA CYS A 114 1.30 -16.01 -4.03
C CYS A 114 2.27 -16.88 -4.84
N PRO A 115 2.65 -16.46 -6.07
CA PRO A 115 3.52 -17.28 -6.92
C PRO A 115 4.94 -17.41 -6.37
N MET A 116 5.35 -16.47 -5.51
CA MET A 116 6.73 -16.36 -5.05
C MET A 116 6.98 -17.13 -3.75
N VAL A 117 5.96 -17.32 -2.91
CA VAL A 117 6.11 -18.00 -1.62
C VAL A 117 6.42 -19.49 -1.80
N SER A 118 5.78 -20.14 -2.77
CA SER A 118 6.01 -21.56 -3.07
C SER A 118 7.42 -21.84 -3.56
N GLU A 119 8.05 -20.88 -4.22
CA GLU A 119 9.39 -20.99 -4.81
C GLU A 119 10.48 -20.41 -3.90
N GLY A 120 10.13 -19.88 -2.72
CA GLY A 120 11.09 -19.25 -1.83
C GLY A 120 11.71 -17.97 -2.38
N MET A 121 11.03 -17.33 -3.32
CA MET A 121 11.51 -16.13 -4.01
C MET A 121 11.06 -14.84 -3.31
N GLU A 122 11.73 -13.74 -3.66
CA GLU A 122 11.35 -12.41 -3.22
C GLU A 122 9.95 -12.03 -3.74
N CYS A 123 9.19 -11.23 -2.96
CA CYS A 123 7.84 -10.78 -3.34
C CYS A 123 7.82 -10.16 -4.75
N LEU A 124 6.85 -10.55 -5.59
CA LEU A 124 6.73 -9.99 -6.95
C LEU A 124 6.63 -8.47 -6.96
N SER A 125 6.00 -7.86 -5.95
CA SER A 125 6.01 -6.40 -5.79
C SER A 125 7.43 -5.85 -5.66
N ALA A 126 8.31 -6.49 -4.88
CA ALA A 126 9.70 -6.09 -4.75
C ALA A 126 10.47 -6.30 -6.06
N VAL A 127 10.23 -7.42 -6.76
CA VAL A 127 10.82 -7.68 -8.09
C VAL A 127 10.47 -6.59 -9.10
N THR A 128 9.20 -6.16 -9.16
CA THR A 128 8.80 -5.07 -10.09
C THR A 128 9.53 -3.75 -9.79
N GLN A 129 9.97 -3.54 -8.55
CA GLN A 129 10.61 -2.32 -8.05
C GLN A 129 12.14 -2.40 -8.00
N LYS A 130 12.72 -3.54 -8.33
CA LYS A 130 14.15 -3.79 -8.31
C LYS A 130 14.87 -2.93 -9.36
N LYS A 131 15.97 -2.29 -8.98
CA LYS A 131 16.85 -1.57 -9.91
C LYS A 131 17.76 -2.53 -10.65
N GLY A 132 18.15 -2.17 -11.87
CA GLY A 132 19.03 -2.97 -12.73
C GLY A 132 18.33 -4.17 -13.39
N ALA A 133 19.09 -5.17 -13.80
CA ALA A 133 18.59 -6.34 -14.50
C ALA A 133 17.86 -7.30 -13.56
N LEU A 134 16.85 -7.97 -14.07
CA LEU A 134 16.18 -9.10 -13.45
C LEU A 134 16.89 -10.41 -13.85
N SER A 135 16.76 -11.44 -13.03
CA SER A 135 17.10 -12.79 -13.44
C SER A 135 16.09 -13.31 -14.48
N ALA A 136 16.46 -14.33 -15.23
CA ALA A 136 15.56 -14.95 -16.22
C ALA A 136 14.26 -15.48 -15.55
N GLU A 137 14.35 -15.93 -14.32
CA GLU A 137 13.22 -16.43 -13.54
C GLU A 137 12.31 -15.28 -13.09
N GLU A 138 12.87 -14.18 -12.58
CA GLU A 138 12.12 -12.96 -12.23
C GLU A 138 11.39 -12.39 -13.44
N GLU A 139 12.05 -12.36 -14.63
CA GLU A 139 11.40 -11.94 -15.87
C GLU A 139 10.24 -12.85 -16.28
N ALA A 140 10.40 -14.16 -16.14
CA ALA A 140 9.35 -15.13 -16.44
C ALA A 140 8.11 -14.92 -15.55
N TYR A 141 8.29 -14.68 -14.26
CA TYR A 141 7.20 -14.35 -13.34
C TYR A 141 6.53 -13.03 -13.69
N LEU A 142 7.32 -11.99 -13.99
CA LEU A 142 6.77 -10.69 -14.37
C LEU A 142 5.89 -10.81 -15.62
N LYS A 143 6.35 -11.50 -16.64
CA LYS A 143 5.56 -11.78 -17.88
C LYS A 143 4.29 -12.58 -17.59
N ARG A 144 4.40 -13.61 -16.75
CA ARG A 144 3.27 -14.49 -16.42
C ARG A 144 2.15 -13.76 -15.67
N TYR A 145 2.50 -12.87 -14.75
CA TYR A 145 1.52 -12.20 -13.87
C TYR A 145 1.15 -10.79 -14.32
N GLY A 146 1.87 -10.20 -15.25
CA GLY A 146 1.48 -8.99 -15.96
C GLY A 146 1.57 -7.70 -15.15
N TYR A 147 2.33 -7.65 -14.03
CA TYR A 147 2.50 -6.43 -13.26
C TYR A 147 3.69 -5.62 -13.74
N ALA A 148 3.43 -4.37 -14.13
CA ALA A 148 4.49 -3.38 -14.38
C ALA A 148 5.01 -2.76 -13.08
N TRP A 149 4.13 -2.66 -12.03
CA TRP A 149 4.47 -2.07 -10.73
C TRP A 149 3.61 -2.61 -9.61
N GLY A 150 4.25 -3.07 -8.54
CA GLY A 150 3.57 -3.65 -7.39
C GLY A 150 2.98 -5.02 -7.69
N CYS A 151 2.14 -5.53 -6.79
CA CYS A 151 1.42 -6.79 -6.96
C CYS A 151 0.30 -6.88 -5.92
N ASP A 152 -0.90 -7.31 -6.34
CA ASP A 152 -2.06 -7.43 -5.45
C ASP A 152 -2.56 -8.87 -5.29
N ILE A 153 -1.86 -9.87 -5.83
CA ILE A 153 -2.33 -11.27 -5.90
C ILE A 153 -2.76 -11.79 -4.53
N CYS A 154 -1.95 -11.62 -3.49
CA CYS A 154 -2.26 -12.09 -2.14
C CYS A 154 -3.44 -11.33 -1.51
N GLN A 155 -3.60 -10.05 -1.81
CA GLN A 155 -4.69 -9.20 -1.34
C GLN A 155 -6.00 -9.58 -2.03
N LEU A 156 -5.99 -9.74 -3.35
CA LEU A 156 -7.14 -10.17 -4.15
C LEU A 156 -7.58 -11.62 -3.86
N ALA A 157 -6.67 -12.47 -3.36
CA ALA A 157 -7.01 -13.83 -2.96
C ALA A 157 -7.67 -13.90 -1.58
N CYS A 158 -7.51 -12.87 -0.74
CA CYS A 158 -8.00 -12.86 0.65
C CYS A 158 -9.53 -12.85 0.70
N PRO A 159 -10.18 -13.81 1.40
CA PRO A 159 -11.64 -13.82 1.53
C PRO A 159 -12.21 -12.57 2.19
N LEU A 160 -11.52 -12.00 3.19
CA LEU A 160 -11.96 -10.79 3.89
C LEU A 160 -11.91 -9.58 2.94
N THR A 161 -10.84 -9.45 2.16
CA THR A 161 -10.72 -8.39 1.16
C THR A 161 -11.77 -8.55 0.05
N LYS A 162 -12.01 -9.79 -0.41
CA LYS A 162 -13.07 -10.08 -1.40
C LYS A 162 -14.44 -9.70 -0.87
N ALA A 163 -14.74 -9.99 0.39
CA ALA A 163 -16.01 -9.63 1.00
C ALA A 163 -16.23 -8.11 1.03
N ALA A 164 -15.20 -7.34 1.42
CA ALA A 164 -15.25 -5.87 1.39
C ALA A 164 -15.46 -5.34 -0.03
N MET A 165 -14.74 -5.88 -1.02
CA MET A 165 -14.91 -5.51 -2.43
C MET A 165 -16.32 -5.82 -2.95
N ALA A 166 -16.86 -7.00 -2.64
CA ALA A 166 -18.21 -7.42 -3.03
C ALA A 166 -19.29 -6.54 -2.38
N ALA A 167 -19.04 -6.04 -1.17
CA ALA A 167 -19.90 -5.05 -0.49
C ALA A 167 -19.83 -3.64 -1.11
N GLY A 168 -19.03 -3.45 -2.17
CA GLY A 168 -18.89 -2.16 -2.84
C GLY A 168 -18.04 -1.15 -2.09
N ALA A 169 -17.12 -1.59 -1.24
CA ALA A 169 -16.24 -0.72 -0.47
C ALA A 169 -15.47 0.25 -1.37
N GLN A 170 -15.60 1.54 -1.09
CA GLN A 170 -14.89 2.60 -1.78
C GLN A 170 -14.44 3.66 -0.77
N THR A 171 -13.27 4.23 -1.00
CA THR A 171 -12.82 5.37 -0.20
C THR A 171 -13.70 6.59 -0.44
N PRO A 172 -14.10 7.34 0.59
CA PRO A 172 -14.79 8.63 0.41
C PRO A 172 -13.82 9.77 0.03
N ILE A 173 -12.52 9.50 -0.02
CA ILE A 173 -11.48 10.50 -0.22
C ILE A 173 -11.31 10.74 -1.72
N ALA A 174 -11.73 11.93 -2.20
CA ALA A 174 -11.70 12.30 -3.62
C ALA A 174 -10.30 12.18 -4.23
N PHE A 175 -9.26 12.51 -3.48
CA PHE A 175 -7.86 12.41 -3.90
C PHE A 175 -7.51 11.07 -4.54
N PHE A 176 -8.04 9.95 -4.02
CA PHE A 176 -7.75 8.61 -4.52
C PHE A 176 -8.60 8.18 -5.72
N HIS A 177 -9.54 9.02 -6.14
CA HIS A 177 -10.34 8.81 -7.35
C HIS A 177 -9.81 9.58 -8.57
N GLU A 178 -8.97 10.58 -8.32
CA GLU A 178 -8.43 11.45 -9.36
C GLU A 178 -7.22 10.80 -10.06
N ASP A 179 -7.04 11.15 -11.34
CA ASP A 179 -5.84 10.82 -12.15
C ASP A 179 -5.39 9.35 -12.09
N ARG A 180 -6.32 8.40 -11.99
CA ARG A 180 -5.99 6.98 -11.86
C ARG A 180 -5.40 6.40 -13.13
N ILE A 181 -4.35 5.58 -12.96
CA ILE A 181 -3.67 4.85 -14.04
C ILE A 181 -3.63 3.36 -13.67
N PRO A 182 -4.71 2.60 -13.92
CA PRO A 182 -4.72 1.16 -13.66
C PRO A 182 -3.85 0.39 -14.67
N VAL A 183 -3.75 0.88 -15.91
CA VAL A 183 -2.89 0.33 -16.96
C VAL A 183 -1.87 1.38 -17.37
N LEU A 184 -0.59 1.07 -17.14
CA LEU A 184 0.53 1.87 -17.59
C LEU A 184 1.12 1.25 -18.85
N THR A 185 1.40 2.07 -19.87
CA THR A 185 2.09 1.69 -21.09
C THR A 185 3.40 2.45 -21.23
N GLU A 186 4.32 1.97 -22.08
CA GLU A 186 5.58 2.67 -22.38
C GLU A 186 5.28 4.07 -22.96
N ASP A 187 4.31 4.18 -23.86
CA ASP A 187 3.89 5.46 -24.46
C ASP A 187 3.37 6.43 -23.37
N ARG A 188 2.47 5.97 -22.49
CA ARG A 188 1.97 6.80 -21.40
C ARG A 188 3.08 7.28 -20.46
N LEU A 189 3.99 6.38 -20.07
CA LEU A 189 5.12 6.71 -19.22
C LEU A 189 6.07 7.72 -19.87
N SER A 190 6.31 7.59 -21.18
CA SER A 190 7.18 8.47 -21.95
C SER A 190 6.62 9.89 -22.11
N ARG A 191 5.29 10.03 -22.15
CA ARG A 191 4.60 11.33 -22.25
C ARG A 191 4.47 12.07 -20.92
N MET A 192 4.62 11.39 -19.79
CA MET A 192 4.60 12.04 -18.50
C MET A 192 5.79 13.00 -18.38
N ASP A 193 5.52 14.27 -18.11
CA ASP A 193 6.57 15.18 -17.68
C ASP A 193 7.10 14.81 -16.28
N GLU A 194 8.14 15.47 -15.84
CA GLU A 194 8.77 15.15 -14.56
C GLU A 194 7.86 15.49 -13.37
N THR A 195 7.04 16.52 -13.48
CA THR A 195 6.09 16.94 -12.44
C THR A 195 4.99 15.89 -12.27
N GLU A 196 4.36 15.46 -13.37
CA GLU A 196 3.35 14.41 -13.35
C GLU A 196 3.96 13.09 -12.82
N PHE A 197 5.16 12.73 -13.28
CA PHE A 197 5.83 11.50 -12.85
C PHE A 197 6.10 11.49 -11.34
N ARG A 198 6.67 12.56 -10.78
CA ARG A 198 7.00 12.67 -9.35
C ARG A 198 5.79 12.60 -8.43
N ARG A 199 4.61 12.94 -8.93
CA ARG A 199 3.37 12.86 -8.16
C ARG A 199 2.77 11.45 -8.12
N ARG A 200 3.44 10.44 -8.67
CA ARG A 200 2.98 9.04 -8.68
C ARG A 200 3.67 8.20 -7.63
N ALA A 201 2.92 7.36 -6.93
CA ALA A 201 3.48 6.45 -5.94
C ALA A 201 4.53 5.48 -6.53
N PHE A 202 4.53 5.25 -7.82
CA PHE A 202 5.53 4.44 -8.50
C PHE A 202 6.82 5.21 -8.90
N SER A 203 6.92 6.51 -8.60
CA SER A 203 8.05 7.33 -9.06
C SER A 203 9.34 7.16 -8.25
N TRP A 204 9.25 6.70 -7.01
CA TRP A 204 10.35 6.72 -6.04
C TRP A 204 11.60 5.90 -6.42
N ARG A 205 11.48 4.93 -7.32
CA ARG A 205 12.60 4.17 -7.89
C ARG A 205 13.13 4.76 -9.21
N GLY A 206 12.47 5.79 -9.74
CA GLY A 206 12.75 6.34 -11.06
C GLY A 206 12.05 5.58 -12.19
N ARG A 207 12.27 6.01 -13.41
CA ARG A 207 11.59 5.45 -14.61
C ARG A 207 12.16 4.11 -15.06
N GLU A 208 13.42 3.82 -14.74
CA GLU A 208 14.15 2.65 -15.27
C GLU A 208 13.45 1.31 -14.97
N PRO A 209 13.06 0.97 -13.72
CA PRO A 209 12.37 -0.28 -13.46
C PRO A 209 11.04 -0.39 -14.19
N LEU A 210 10.28 0.71 -14.29
CA LEU A 210 9.00 0.74 -15.01
C LEU A 210 9.19 0.46 -16.51
N LEU A 211 10.13 1.17 -17.16
CA LEU A 211 10.44 0.98 -18.58
C LEU A 211 10.90 -0.46 -18.87
N ARG A 212 11.77 -1.01 -18.01
CA ARG A 212 12.21 -2.41 -18.13
C ARG A 212 10.99 -3.35 -18.08
N ASN A 213 10.13 -3.18 -17.07
CA ASN A 213 8.98 -4.06 -16.86
C ASN A 213 7.98 -3.95 -18.03
N LEU A 214 7.64 -2.75 -18.47
CA LEU A 214 6.73 -2.53 -19.59
C LEU A 214 7.25 -3.19 -20.87
N LYS A 215 8.53 -3.02 -21.21
CA LYS A 215 9.16 -3.70 -22.35
C LYS A 215 9.12 -5.24 -22.26
N LEU A 216 9.11 -5.79 -21.07
CA LEU A 216 8.96 -7.24 -20.88
C LEU A 216 7.51 -7.70 -21.05
N LEU A 217 6.53 -6.85 -20.75
CA LEU A 217 5.11 -7.18 -20.88
C LEU A 217 4.57 -7.00 -22.31
N GLU A 218 5.20 -6.17 -23.14
CA GLU A 218 4.80 -5.92 -24.54
C GLU A 218 5.31 -7.00 -25.52
N LYS A 219 6.16 -7.92 -25.07
CA LYS A 219 6.71 -9.03 -25.86
C LYS A 219 5.96 -10.33 -25.61
#